data_6bc26c810d09433d376889de98ff2714
#
_entry.id   6bc26c810d09433d376889de98ff2714
#
_cell.length_a   1.000
_cell.length_b   1.000
_cell.length_c   1.000
_cell.angle_alpha   90.00
_cell.angle_beta   90.00
_cell.angle_gamma   90.00
#
_symmetry.space_group_name_H-M   'P 1'
#
loop_
_entity.id
_entity.type
_entity.pdbx_description
1 polymer ?
#
loop_
_entity_poly.entity_id
_entity_poly.type
_entity_poly.pdbx_seq_one_letter_code
_entity_poly.pdbx_strand_id
1 'polypeptide(L)'
;VFAILIASGSSHARDLTVVGFGGSLQDAMRTAYFEPFSKRSGTPLIEESYTGGIAKLKAMNQSRTVTWDVLQMDENEMTLACDEGLLEPFDWKSQPNAAEIIPQVKAPCGVGAFVWSKVLAFDPANTPGVKSWADFWDLKRWPGERGLRKQARMTLEIALLADGVAPDKLYETLGTKAGVDRAFAKLDQIKPHIRWWVSGAQPVEWLAAGNVVMTSAYNGRVAAAKKDGRAFTMLWTQQLYSADYWTIPKGTDKLAAARELVAHMTSADAQKRFAETIPYGVTNGRASALIDPKIQPHLPTAPQNMAGALMIDTPFWVNNEDELQQRFERWVAQ
;
A
#
# COMPACT_ATOMS: atom_id res chain seq x y z
N VAL A 1 -21.72 -38.93 -48.67
CA VAL A 1 -21.59 -37.54 -48.22
C VAL A 1 -21.48 -37.58 -46.71
N PHE A 2 -20.26 -37.48 -46.16
CA PHE A 2 -20.03 -37.38 -44.71
C PHE A 2 -20.08 -35.91 -44.32
N ALA A 3 -21.04 -35.52 -43.49
CA ALA A 3 -21.09 -34.19 -42.89
C ALA A 3 -20.17 -34.15 -41.66
N ILE A 4 -19.09 -33.41 -41.74
CA ILE A 4 -18.21 -33.13 -40.58
C ILE A 4 -18.92 -32.05 -39.76
N LEU A 5 -19.48 -32.42 -38.60
CA LEU A 5 -19.88 -31.49 -37.57
C LEU A 5 -18.65 -30.88 -36.93
N ILE A 6 -18.32 -29.63 -37.28
CA ILE A 6 -17.35 -28.82 -36.57
C ILE A 6 -18.01 -28.39 -35.25
N ALA A 7 -17.68 -29.07 -34.15
CA ALA A 7 -18.02 -28.61 -32.81
C ALA A 7 -17.21 -27.33 -32.53
N SER A 8 -17.88 -26.19 -32.62
CA SER A 8 -17.32 -24.92 -32.15
C SER A 8 -17.20 -25.00 -30.62
N GLY A 9 -16.05 -25.44 -30.15
CA GLY A 9 -15.70 -25.36 -28.73
C GLY A 9 -15.72 -23.89 -28.31
N SER A 10 -16.70 -23.49 -27.52
CA SER A 10 -16.70 -22.21 -26.84
C SER A 10 -15.50 -22.20 -25.92
N SER A 11 -14.38 -21.60 -26.35
CA SER A 11 -13.29 -21.24 -25.43
C SER A 11 -13.92 -20.29 -24.41
N HIS A 12 -14.21 -20.79 -23.21
CA HIS A 12 -14.52 -19.93 -22.10
C HIS A 12 -13.26 -19.11 -21.83
N ALA A 13 -13.31 -17.83 -22.22
CA ALA A 13 -12.27 -16.90 -21.87
C ALA A 13 -12.18 -16.86 -20.34
N ARG A 14 -10.97 -16.98 -19.78
CA ARG A 14 -10.76 -16.89 -18.32
C ARG A 14 -11.38 -15.63 -17.76
N ASP A 15 -11.78 -15.64 -16.49
CA ASP A 15 -12.32 -14.47 -15.82
C ASP A 15 -11.25 -13.37 -15.63
N LEU A 16 -11.71 -12.13 -15.43
CA LEU A 16 -10.84 -10.98 -15.18
C LEU A 16 -10.22 -11.08 -13.78
N THR A 17 -8.91 -11.12 -13.69
CA THR A 17 -8.18 -11.27 -12.40
C THR A 17 -7.68 -9.93 -11.89
N VAL A 18 -8.14 -9.55 -10.68
CA VAL A 18 -7.65 -8.38 -9.94
C VAL A 18 -6.82 -8.82 -8.75
N VAL A 19 -5.68 -8.18 -8.54
CA VAL A 19 -4.70 -8.56 -7.52
C VAL A 19 -4.44 -7.39 -6.58
N GLY A 20 -4.52 -7.66 -5.27
CA GLY A 20 -4.27 -6.67 -4.22
C GLY A 20 -3.42 -7.23 -3.08
N PHE A 21 -3.32 -6.46 -1.99
CA PHE A 21 -2.51 -6.84 -0.81
C PHE A 21 -3.29 -7.63 0.26
N GLY A 22 -4.47 -8.16 -0.08
CA GLY A 22 -5.26 -9.04 0.81
C GLY A 22 -5.77 -8.39 2.10
N GLY A 23 -6.41 -9.20 2.95
CA GLY A 23 -6.94 -8.80 4.27
C GLY A 23 -8.01 -7.72 4.18
N SER A 24 -8.23 -6.98 5.28
CA SER A 24 -9.28 -5.95 5.38
C SER A 24 -9.24 -4.88 4.27
N LEU A 25 -8.08 -4.63 3.67
CA LEU A 25 -7.97 -3.75 2.52
C LEU A 25 -8.69 -4.33 1.30
N GLN A 26 -8.45 -5.61 0.99
CA GLN A 26 -9.09 -6.26 -0.14
C GLN A 26 -10.59 -6.48 0.10
N ASP A 27 -11.02 -6.75 1.34
CA ASP A 27 -12.43 -6.83 1.69
C ASP A 27 -13.15 -5.48 1.48
N ALA A 28 -12.49 -4.38 1.82
CA ALA A 28 -12.99 -3.04 1.54
C ALA A 28 -13.07 -2.75 0.03
N MET A 29 -12.07 -3.18 -0.75
CA MET A 29 -12.07 -3.06 -2.21
C MET A 29 -13.18 -3.92 -2.84
N ARG A 30 -13.39 -5.13 -2.35
CA ARG A 30 -14.48 -6.01 -2.80
C ARG A 30 -15.81 -5.30 -2.65
N THR A 31 -16.09 -4.77 -1.47
CA THR A 31 -17.34 -4.06 -1.16
C THR A 31 -17.50 -2.78 -1.97
N ALA A 32 -16.44 -1.98 -2.09
CA ALA A 32 -16.51 -0.65 -2.70
C ALA A 32 -16.40 -0.67 -4.23
N TYR A 33 -15.64 -1.62 -4.78
CA TYR A 33 -15.25 -1.64 -6.18
C TYR A 33 -15.71 -2.90 -6.92
N PHE A 34 -15.33 -4.09 -6.44
CA PHE A 34 -15.41 -5.32 -7.23
C PHE A 34 -16.84 -5.84 -7.39
N GLU A 35 -17.58 -5.95 -6.29
CA GLU A 35 -18.99 -6.35 -6.34
C GLU A 35 -19.86 -5.36 -7.13
N PRO A 36 -19.75 -4.02 -6.90
CA PRO A 36 -20.49 -3.05 -7.72
C PRO A 36 -20.12 -3.08 -9.22
N PHE A 37 -18.86 -3.33 -9.54
CA PHE A 37 -18.43 -3.48 -10.93
C PHE A 37 -19.05 -4.72 -11.57
N SER A 38 -18.86 -5.89 -10.95
CA SER A 38 -19.38 -7.16 -11.48
C SER A 38 -20.89 -7.13 -11.64
N LYS A 39 -21.60 -6.54 -10.66
CA LYS A 39 -23.08 -6.40 -10.75
C LYS A 39 -23.51 -5.51 -11.91
N ARG A 40 -22.76 -4.44 -12.20
CA ARG A 40 -23.09 -3.50 -13.28
C ARG A 40 -22.73 -4.04 -14.67
N SER A 41 -21.51 -4.59 -14.79
CA SER A 41 -20.95 -5.02 -16.09
C SER A 41 -21.32 -6.45 -16.49
N GLY A 42 -21.74 -7.27 -15.53
CA GLY A 42 -21.90 -8.73 -15.72
C GLY A 42 -20.56 -9.48 -15.81
N THR A 43 -19.42 -8.79 -15.63
CA THR A 43 -18.08 -9.39 -15.72
C THR A 43 -17.70 -10.03 -14.39
N PRO A 44 -17.48 -11.37 -14.33
CA PRO A 44 -17.00 -12.01 -13.13
C PRO A 44 -15.53 -11.63 -12.87
N LEU A 45 -15.18 -11.47 -11.59
CA LEU A 45 -13.83 -11.17 -11.14
C LEU A 45 -13.26 -12.33 -10.34
N ILE A 46 -12.00 -12.68 -10.63
CA ILE A 46 -11.17 -13.50 -9.74
C ILE A 46 -10.30 -12.54 -8.92
N GLU A 47 -10.30 -12.73 -7.62
CA GLU A 47 -9.47 -11.98 -6.70
C GLU A 47 -8.26 -12.81 -6.28
N GLU A 48 -7.06 -12.27 -6.45
CA GLU A 48 -5.83 -12.82 -5.90
C GLU A 48 -5.19 -11.81 -4.94
N SER A 49 -4.27 -12.28 -4.10
CA SER A 49 -3.47 -11.42 -3.23
C SER A 49 -1.99 -11.77 -3.31
N TYR A 50 -1.15 -10.76 -3.07
CA TYR A 50 0.30 -10.89 -3.02
C TYR A 50 0.89 -9.99 -1.93
N THR A 51 2.19 -10.07 -1.70
CA THR A 51 2.87 -9.30 -0.65
C THR A 51 3.80 -8.21 -1.20
N GLY A 52 3.68 -7.92 -2.50
CA GLY A 52 4.55 -6.99 -3.23
C GLY A 52 5.63 -7.68 -4.05
N GLY A 53 6.42 -6.86 -4.74
CA GLY A 53 7.51 -7.29 -5.63
C GLY A 53 7.07 -7.54 -7.06
N ILE A 54 8.03 -7.44 -7.98
CA ILE A 54 7.79 -7.56 -9.45
C ILE A 54 8.17 -8.93 -10.03
N ALA A 55 8.62 -9.88 -9.20
CA ALA A 55 9.12 -11.16 -9.65
C ALA A 55 8.09 -11.98 -10.45
N LYS A 56 6.83 -12.01 -10.01
CA LYS A 56 5.77 -12.73 -10.74
C LYS A 56 5.42 -12.04 -12.06
N LEU A 57 5.46 -10.70 -12.13
CA LEU A 57 5.32 -9.98 -13.40
C LEU A 57 6.42 -10.34 -14.40
N LYS A 58 7.68 -10.39 -13.95
CA LYS A 58 8.81 -10.84 -14.76
C LYS A 58 8.61 -12.26 -15.29
N ALA A 59 8.19 -13.18 -14.43
CA ALA A 59 7.92 -14.57 -14.83
C ALA A 59 6.78 -14.69 -15.86
N MET A 60 5.67 -13.96 -15.67
CA MET A 60 4.57 -13.92 -16.63
C MET A 60 4.97 -13.33 -17.97
N ASN A 61 5.77 -12.27 -17.97
CA ASN A 61 6.29 -11.65 -19.19
C ASN A 61 7.24 -12.60 -19.94
N GLN A 62 8.17 -13.26 -19.24
CA GLN A 62 9.11 -14.23 -19.82
C GLN A 62 8.41 -15.45 -20.41
N SER A 63 7.40 -15.99 -19.72
CA SER A 63 6.60 -17.13 -20.19
C SER A 63 5.58 -16.77 -21.26
N ARG A 64 5.35 -15.48 -21.50
CA ARG A 64 4.25 -14.95 -22.34
C ARG A 64 2.88 -15.47 -21.93
N THR A 65 2.71 -15.75 -20.64
CA THR A 65 1.44 -16.22 -20.06
C THR A 65 1.05 -15.27 -18.92
N VAL A 66 0.21 -14.30 -19.24
CA VAL A 66 -0.23 -13.28 -18.28
C VAL A 66 -1.57 -13.70 -17.71
N THR A 67 -1.60 -13.96 -16.39
CA THR A 67 -2.80 -14.39 -15.66
C THR A 67 -3.38 -13.30 -14.78
N TRP A 68 -2.66 -12.23 -14.53
CA TRP A 68 -3.10 -11.04 -13.81
C TRP A 68 -3.54 -9.95 -14.80
N ASP A 69 -4.63 -9.27 -14.53
CA ASP A 69 -5.18 -8.26 -15.44
C ASP A 69 -5.15 -6.86 -14.87
N VAL A 70 -5.49 -6.72 -13.58
CA VAL A 70 -5.37 -5.47 -12.84
C VAL A 70 -4.60 -5.75 -11.57
N LEU A 71 -3.55 -4.96 -11.33
CA LEU A 71 -2.67 -5.13 -10.18
C LEU A 71 -2.57 -3.84 -9.39
N GLN A 72 -2.83 -3.93 -8.10
CA GLN A 72 -2.50 -2.88 -7.14
C GLN A 72 -1.00 -2.94 -6.84
N MET A 73 -0.30 -1.84 -7.03
CA MET A 73 1.13 -1.74 -6.78
C MET A 73 1.45 -0.51 -5.93
N ASP A 74 2.46 -0.64 -5.10
CA ASP A 74 3.15 0.48 -4.48
C ASP A 74 3.86 1.34 -5.55
N GLU A 75 3.97 2.63 -5.32
CA GLU A 75 4.54 3.58 -6.30
C GLU A 75 5.95 3.18 -6.76
N ASN A 76 6.79 2.74 -5.84
CA ASN A 76 8.16 2.31 -6.14
C ASN A 76 8.17 1.09 -7.08
N GLU A 77 7.40 0.06 -6.73
CA GLU A 77 7.29 -1.16 -7.53
C GLU A 77 6.65 -0.89 -8.89
N MET A 78 5.64 -0.02 -8.95
CA MET A 78 5.02 0.42 -10.21
C MET A 78 6.04 1.13 -11.11
N THR A 79 6.86 2.01 -10.54
CA THR A 79 7.90 2.74 -11.29
C THR A 79 8.92 1.75 -11.88
N LEU A 80 9.46 0.85 -11.06
CA LEU A 80 10.39 -0.18 -11.53
C LEU A 80 9.79 -1.09 -12.60
N ALA A 81 8.55 -1.56 -12.40
CA ALA A 81 7.87 -2.41 -13.37
C ALA A 81 7.56 -1.68 -14.69
N CYS A 82 7.28 -0.36 -14.62
CA CYS A 82 7.08 0.49 -15.79
C CYS A 82 8.37 0.63 -16.58
N ASP A 83 9.49 0.95 -15.92
CA ASP A 83 10.81 1.13 -16.53
C ASP A 83 11.32 -0.17 -17.19
N GLU A 84 11.01 -1.32 -16.58
CA GLU A 84 11.32 -2.64 -17.15
C GLU A 84 10.34 -3.07 -18.26
N GLY A 85 9.33 -2.26 -18.59
CA GLY A 85 8.35 -2.55 -19.64
C GLY A 85 7.42 -3.72 -19.32
N LEU A 86 7.15 -4.00 -18.03
CA LEU A 86 6.28 -5.09 -17.55
C LEU A 86 4.81 -4.69 -17.44
N LEU A 87 4.51 -3.41 -17.58
CA LEU A 87 3.16 -2.83 -17.47
C LEU A 87 2.73 -2.24 -18.82
N GLU A 88 1.42 -2.22 -19.05
CA GLU A 88 0.84 -1.46 -20.15
C GLU A 88 0.97 0.04 -19.87
N PRO A 89 1.36 0.85 -20.85
CA PRO A 89 1.29 2.29 -20.74
C PRO A 89 -0.14 2.76 -20.43
N PHE A 90 -0.27 3.69 -19.50
CA PHE A 90 -1.58 4.19 -19.09
C PHE A 90 -2.11 5.22 -20.09
N ASP A 91 -3.22 4.91 -20.72
CA ASP A 91 -3.83 5.80 -21.73
C ASP A 91 -4.71 6.87 -21.06
N TRP A 92 -4.07 7.97 -20.67
CA TRP A 92 -4.74 9.10 -20.03
C TRP A 92 -5.77 9.79 -20.93
N LYS A 93 -5.69 9.64 -22.26
CA LYS A 93 -6.64 10.26 -23.20
C LYS A 93 -7.97 9.51 -23.22
N SER A 94 -7.93 8.19 -23.04
CA SER A 94 -9.14 7.34 -23.01
C SER A 94 -9.71 7.16 -21.61
N GLN A 95 -9.02 7.63 -20.56
CA GLN A 95 -9.47 7.48 -19.16
C GLN A 95 -10.62 8.46 -18.86
N PRO A 96 -11.85 7.96 -18.58
CA PRO A 96 -13.01 8.82 -18.40
C PRO A 96 -12.87 9.83 -17.26
N ASN A 97 -12.18 9.43 -16.18
CA ASN A 97 -12.02 10.24 -14.97
C ASN A 97 -10.72 11.06 -14.96
N ALA A 98 -9.97 11.13 -16.07
CA ALA A 98 -8.65 11.74 -16.11
C ALA A 98 -8.59 13.17 -15.54
N ALA A 99 -9.62 13.98 -15.81
CA ALA A 99 -9.69 15.37 -15.33
C ALA A 99 -9.91 15.48 -13.81
N GLU A 100 -10.50 14.44 -13.20
CA GLU A 100 -10.81 14.40 -11.78
C GLU A 100 -9.66 13.84 -10.93
N ILE A 101 -8.72 13.11 -11.55
CA ILE A 101 -7.56 12.54 -10.84
C ILE A 101 -6.54 13.62 -10.53
N ILE A 102 -6.11 13.70 -9.27
CA ILE A 102 -5.10 14.67 -8.84
C ILE A 102 -3.78 14.45 -9.58
N PRO A 103 -3.10 15.52 -10.01
CA PRO A 103 -1.91 15.41 -10.88
C PRO A 103 -0.78 14.56 -10.29
N GLN A 104 -0.60 14.60 -8.98
CA GLN A 104 0.50 13.94 -8.26
C GLN A 104 0.48 12.41 -8.36
N VAL A 105 -0.65 11.82 -8.72
CA VAL A 105 -0.82 10.36 -8.83
C VAL A 105 -1.12 9.90 -10.26
N LYS A 106 -0.78 10.73 -11.25
CA LYS A 106 -0.82 10.38 -12.67
C LYS A 106 0.55 9.85 -13.08
N ALA A 107 0.64 8.55 -13.34
CA ALA A 107 1.89 7.92 -13.74
C ALA A 107 1.86 7.40 -15.19
N PRO A 108 3.02 7.13 -15.81
CA PRO A 108 3.09 6.60 -17.18
C PRO A 108 2.45 5.23 -17.36
N CYS A 109 2.49 4.37 -16.31
CA CYS A 109 1.97 3.00 -16.36
C CYS A 109 0.91 2.71 -15.30
N GLY A 110 0.30 3.74 -14.71
CA GLY A 110 -0.70 3.54 -13.67
C GLY A 110 -1.44 4.80 -13.28
N VAL A 111 -2.48 4.62 -12.50
CA VAL A 111 -3.28 5.69 -11.89
C VAL A 111 -3.37 5.45 -10.40
N GLY A 112 -3.24 6.51 -9.59
CA GLY A 112 -3.35 6.42 -8.16
C GLY A 112 -4.65 5.74 -7.71
N ALA A 113 -4.51 4.69 -6.92
CA ALA A 113 -5.61 3.94 -6.34
C ALA A 113 -6.15 4.62 -5.08
N PHE A 114 -5.26 4.91 -4.15
CA PHE A 114 -5.54 5.63 -2.90
C PHE A 114 -4.21 6.05 -2.25
N VAL A 115 -4.30 6.97 -1.29
CA VAL A 115 -3.16 7.37 -0.44
C VAL A 115 -3.23 6.61 0.87
N TRP A 116 -2.16 5.91 1.20
CA TRP A 116 -1.99 5.21 2.46
C TRP A 116 -1.00 5.91 3.38
N SER A 117 -1.06 5.55 4.65
CA SER A 117 -0.11 6.03 5.65
C SER A 117 0.37 4.89 6.54
N LYS A 118 1.65 4.88 6.81
CA LYS A 118 2.24 4.07 7.88
C LYS A 118 2.31 4.90 9.15
N VAL A 119 1.70 4.39 10.18
CA VAL A 119 1.51 5.05 11.47
C VAL A 119 2.09 4.19 12.59
N LEU A 120 2.40 4.81 13.71
CA LEU A 120 2.63 4.11 14.97
C LEU A 120 1.29 3.73 15.57
N ALA A 121 1.04 2.43 15.71
CA ALA A 121 -0.19 1.87 16.27
C ALA A 121 0.08 1.16 17.61
N PHE A 122 -0.85 1.30 18.55
CA PHE A 122 -0.74 0.72 19.89
C PHE A 122 -2.11 0.65 20.60
N ASP A 123 -2.17 -0.10 21.70
CA ASP A 123 -3.31 -0.07 22.62
C ASP A 123 -3.00 0.93 23.76
N PRO A 124 -3.75 2.04 23.89
CA PRO A 124 -3.47 3.06 24.89
C PRO A 124 -3.68 2.57 26.33
N ALA A 125 -4.41 1.47 26.57
CA ALA A 125 -4.55 0.87 27.89
C ALA A 125 -3.22 0.24 28.35
N ASN A 126 -2.46 -0.34 27.41
CA ASN A 126 -1.17 -0.99 27.69
C ASN A 126 0.02 -0.03 27.56
N THR A 127 -0.12 1.01 26.75
CA THR A 127 0.95 1.97 26.43
C THR A 127 0.46 3.43 26.52
N PRO A 128 0.05 3.87 27.74
CA PRO A 128 -0.49 5.22 27.91
C PRO A 128 0.55 6.31 27.65
N GLY A 129 0.14 7.37 26.94
CA GLY A 129 0.95 8.56 26.75
C GLY A 129 2.03 8.46 25.67
N VAL A 130 1.94 7.49 24.75
CA VAL A 130 2.76 7.42 23.52
C VAL A 130 2.42 8.60 22.60
N LYS A 131 3.45 9.32 22.09
CA LYS A 131 3.28 10.57 21.32
C LYS A 131 4.11 10.64 20.05
N SER A 132 5.14 9.79 19.90
CA SER A 132 6.10 9.89 18.80
C SER A 132 6.78 8.55 18.50
N TRP A 133 7.51 8.50 17.38
CA TRP A 133 8.37 7.35 17.10
C TRP A 133 9.49 7.17 18.13
N ALA A 134 9.95 8.24 18.82
CA ALA A 134 10.93 8.09 19.89
C ALA A 134 10.41 7.21 21.03
N ASP A 135 9.12 7.29 21.34
CA ASP A 135 8.49 6.47 22.38
C ASP A 135 8.50 4.96 22.03
N PHE A 136 8.52 4.63 20.74
CA PHE A 136 8.66 3.25 20.28
C PHE A 136 9.98 2.61 20.72
N TRP A 137 11.02 3.40 20.96
CA TRP A 137 12.34 2.96 21.46
C TRP A 137 12.43 2.92 22.99
N ASP A 138 11.47 3.48 23.74
CA ASP A 138 11.50 3.49 25.19
C ASP A 138 11.01 2.14 25.78
N LEU A 139 11.91 1.16 25.78
CA LEU A 139 11.68 -0.17 26.34
C LEU A 139 11.54 -0.17 27.88
N LYS A 140 12.01 0.88 28.55
CA LYS A 140 11.92 0.99 30.01
C LYS A 140 10.51 1.41 30.44
N ARG A 141 9.97 2.40 29.75
CA ARG A 141 8.61 2.91 30.04
C ARG A 141 7.53 1.96 29.55
N TRP A 142 7.72 1.34 28.38
CA TRP A 142 6.78 0.40 27.78
C TRP A 142 7.52 -0.90 27.40
N PRO A 143 7.73 -1.82 28.36
CA PRO A 143 8.39 -3.09 28.08
C PRO A 143 7.55 -3.97 27.14
N GLY A 144 8.22 -4.76 26.28
CA GLY A 144 7.60 -5.70 25.35
C GLY A 144 8.10 -5.55 23.92
N GLU A 145 7.60 -6.41 23.03
CA GLU A 145 8.02 -6.49 21.64
C GLU A 145 7.48 -5.32 20.80
N ARG A 146 8.20 -5.02 19.74
CA ARG A 146 7.91 -3.96 18.75
C ARG A 146 7.69 -4.57 17.38
N GLY A 147 6.65 -4.16 16.66
CA GLY A 147 6.37 -4.62 15.30
C GLY A 147 6.95 -3.66 14.24
N LEU A 148 7.89 -4.12 13.42
CA LEU A 148 8.36 -3.39 12.23
C LEU A 148 8.27 -4.27 10.99
N ARG A 149 8.16 -3.65 9.81
CA ARG A 149 8.16 -4.38 8.55
C ARG A 149 9.58 -4.89 8.25
N LYS A 150 9.68 -6.13 7.78
CA LYS A 150 10.96 -6.73 7.35
C LYS A 150 11.40 -6.17 5.99
N GLN A 151 11.69 -4.87 5.99
CA GLN A 151 12.07 -4.12 4.80
C GLN A 151 12.87 -2.88 5.20
N ALA A 152 13.91 -2.52 4.42
CA ALA A 152 14.69 -1.31 4.66
C ALA A 152 13.81 -0.06 4.54
N ARG A 153 13.05 0.05 3.45
CA ARG A 153 12.14 1.17 3.19
C ARG A 153 11.10 1.31 4.29
N MET A 154 10.87 2.53 4.72
CA MET A 154 10.05 2.93 5.87
C MET A 154 10.64 2.54 7.24
N THR A 155 11.45 1.50 7.36
CA THR A 155 12.07 1.11 8.64
C THR A 155 13.27 2.01 8.96
N LEU A 156 14.08 2.36 7.97
CA LEU A 156 15.19 3.30 8.14
C LEU A 156 14.69 4.72 8.41
N GLU A 157 13.62 5.14 7.73
CA GLU A 157 12.97 6.43 8.00
C GLU A 157 12.42 6.50 9.43
N ILE A 158 11.69 5.46 9.86
CA ILE A 158 11.17 5.37 11.24
C ILE A 158 12.31 5.47 12.26
N ALA A 159 13.43 4.80 12.00
CA ALA A 159 14.60 4.88 12.89
C ALA A 159 15.17 6.29 12.98
N LEU A 160 15.30 6.99 11.85
CA LEU A 160 15.80 8.37 11.83
C LEU A 160 14.82 9.36 12.47
N LEU A 161 13.51 9.21 12.23
CA LEU A 161 12.48 9.99 12.91
C LEU A 161 12.53 9.78 14.43
N ALA A 162 12.68 8.54 14.88
CA ALA A 162 12.85 8.20 16.29
C ALA A 162 14.15 8.73 16.89
N ASP A 163 15.17 8.96 16.06
CA ASP A 163 16.45 9.56 16.46
C ASP A 163 16.47 11.10 16.34
N GLY A 164 15.29 11.70 16.09
CA GLY A 164 15.09 13.15 16.11
C GLY A 164 15.43 13.86 14.79
N VAL A 165 15.63 13.15 13.69
CA VAL A 165 15.77 13.77 12.37
C VAL A 165 14.42 14.36 11.96
N ALA A 166 14.41 15.65 11.61
CA ALA A 166 13.21 16.32 11.15
C ALA A 166 12.75 15.75 9.79
N PRO A 167 11.44 15.63 9.54
CA PRO A 167 10.91 15.02 8.29
C PRO A 167 11.47 15.67 7.02
N ASP A 168 11.60 16.99 6.99
CA ASP A 168 12.14 17.75 5.84
C ASP A 168 13.65 17.55 5.61
N LYS A 169 14.38 16.97 6.58
CA LYS A 169 15.81 16.65 6.51
C LYS A 169 16.08 15.16 6.36
N LEU A 170 15.05 14.36 6.33
CA LEU A 170 15.21 12.91 6.43
C LEU A 170 15.95 12.32 5.24
N TYR A 171 15.55 12.60 4.01
CA TYR A 171 16.19 12.05 2.82
C TYR A 171 17.53 12.69 2.50
N GLU A 172 17.76 13.96 2.90
CA GLU A 172 19.10 14.57 2.90
C GLU A 172 20.05 13.77 3.82
N THR A 173 19.56 13.34 4.99
CA THR A 173 20.32 12.52 5.94
C THR A 173 20.52 11.10 5.40
N LEU A 174 19.42 10.42 5.01
CA LEU A 174 19.43 9.03 4.54
C LEU A 174 20.22 8.86 3.23
N GLY A 175 20.35 9.91 2.42
CA GLY A 175 21.16 9.93 1.19
C GLY A 175 22.68 9.90 1.44
N THR A 176 23.12 9.88 2.69
CA THR A 176 24.53 9.80 3.05
C THR A 176 24.88 8.49 3.73
N LYS A 177 26.10 8.01 3.54
CA LYS A 177 26.59 6.82 4.28
C LYS A 177 26.45 6.98 5.79
N ALA A 178 26.79 8.15 6.32
CA ALA A 178 26.70 8.43 7.76
C ALA A 178 25.24 8.39 8.26
N GLY A 179 24.29 8.89 7.48
CA GLY A 179 22.88 8.83 7.82
C GLY A 179 22.32 7.42 7.77
N VAL A 180 22.72 6.61 6.79
CA VAL A 180 22.36 5.18 6.75
C VAL A 180 22.94 4.45 7.97
N ASP A 181 24.23 4.67 8.30
CA ASP A 181 24.88 4.08 9.48
C ASP A 181 24.16 4.50 10.78
N ARG A 182 23.72 5.75 10.88
CA ARG A 182 22.93 6.29 12.00
C ARG A 182 21.59 5.58 12.15
N ALA A 183 20.86 5.32 11.03
CA ALA A 183 19.60 4.59 11.05
C ALA A 183 19.77 3.16 11.58
N PHE A 184 20.79 2.43 11.11
CA PHE A 184 21.10 1.10 11.62
C PHE A 184 21.52 1.10 13.08
N ALA A 185 22.39 2.03 13.52
CA ALA A 185 22.77 2.17 14.92
C ALA A 185 21.57 2.46 15.83
N LYS A 186 20.56 3.19 15.33
CA LYS A 186 19.32 3.40 16.05
C LYS A 186 18.51 2.11 16.17
N LEU A 187 18.41 1.33 15.11
CA LEU A 187 17.73 0.02 15.11
C LEU A 187 18.43 -0.98 16.03
N ASP A 188 19.76 -0.98 16.13
CA ASP A 188 20.52 -1.85 17.05
C ASP A 188 20.06 -1.74 18.50
N GLN A 189 19.60 -0.56 18.92
CA GLN A 189 19.16 -0.31 20.30
C GLN A 189 17.94 -1.16 20.71
N ILE A 190 17.10 -1.55 19.75
CA ILE A 190 15.89 -2.32 20.01
C ILE A 190 15.81 -3.63 19.23
N LYS A 191 16.85 -3.99 18.46
CA LYS A 191 16.86 -5.16 17.58
C LYS A 191 16.40 -6.45 18.24
N PRO A 192 16.81 -6.80 19.49
CA PRO A 192 16.37 -8.00 20.17
C PRO A 192 14.86 -8.02 20.50
N HIS A 193 14.20 -6.86 20.44
CA HIS A 193 12.79 -6.67 20.76
C HIS A 193 11.93 -6.42 19.51
N ILE A 194 12.48 -6.61 18.31
CA ILE A 194 11.73 -6.39 17.07
C ILE A 194 11.15 -7.71 16.57
N ARG A 195 9.83 -7.73 16.38
CA ARG A 195 9.12 -8.74 15.63
C ARG A 195 8.88 -8.22 14.21
N TRP A 196 9.44 -8.94 13.23
CA TRP A 196 9.43 -8.54 11.83
C TRP A 196 8.18 -9.05 11.12
N TRP A 197 7.32 -8.15 10.64
CA TRP A 197 6.16 -8.54 9.85
C TRP A 197 6.42 -8.36 8.34
N VAL A 198 5.71 -9.18 7.54
CA VAL A 198 5.77 -9.18 6.07
C VAL A 198 4.43 -8.78 5.48
N SER A 199 3.33 -9.40 5.93
CA SER A 199 1.98 -9.08 5.49
C SER A 199 1.41 -7.89 6.29
N GLY A 200 0.70 -6.98 5.60
CA GLY A 200 0.07 -5.82 6.24
C GLY A 200 -1.04 -6.14 7.25
N ALA A 201 -1.52 -7.39 7.33
CA ALA A 201 -2.48 -7.84 8.35
C ALA A 201 -1.79 -8.14 9.69
N GLN A 202 -0.57 -8.69 9.65
CA GLN A 202 0.16 -9.15 10.85
C GLN A 202 0.31 -8.10 11.97
N PRO A 203 0.63 -6.81 11.72
CA PRO A 203 0.79 -5.83 12.78
C PRO A 203 -0.43 -5.72 13.69
N VAL A 204 -1.61 -5.66 13.10
CA VAL A 204 -2.88 -5.51 13.82
C VAL A 204 -3.26 -6.79 14.55
N GLU A 205 -3.03 -7.95 13.93
CA GLU A 205 -3.22 -9.27 14.54
C GLU A 205 -2.31 -9.45 15.76
N TRP A 206 -1.03 -9.08 15.64
CA TRP A 206 -0.07 -9.19 16.75
C TRP A 206 -0.38 -8.24 17.90
N LEU A 207 -0.84 -7.04 17.58
CA LEU A 207 -1.28 -6.09 18.59
C LEU A 207 -2.52 -6.63 19.34
N ALA A 208 -3.47 -7.22 18.59
CA ALA A 208 -4.68 -7.82 19.15
C ALA A 208 -4.39 -9.05 20.03
N ALA A 209 -3.35 -9.81 19.69
CA ALA A 209 -2.91 -11.00 20.43
C ALA A 209 -1.95 -10.66 21.60
N GLY A 210 -1.56 -9.37 21.78
CA GLY A 210 -0.56 -8.97 22.78
C GLY A 210 0.87 -9.42 22.45
N ASN A 211 1.14 -9.82 21.19
CA ASN A 211 2.46 -10.25 20.76
C ASN A 211 3.43 -9.07 20.58
N VAL A 212 2.91 -7.87 20.40
CA VAL A 212 3.65 -6.61 20.37
C VAL A 212 2.87 -5.56 21.16
N VAL A 213 3.56 -4.61 21.78
CA VAL A 213 2.91 -3.51 22.50
C VAL A 213 2.75 -2.26 21.64
N MET A 214 3.61 -2.09 20.64
CA MET A 214 3.58 -1.04 19.63
C MET A 214 4.01 -1.62 18.29
N THR A 215 3.47 -1.10 17.20
CA THR A 215 3.82 -1.56 15.86
C THR A 215 3.71 -0.45 14.83
N SER A 216 4.57 -0.49 13.80
CA SER A 216 4.26 0.20 12.56
C SER A 216 3.11 -0.53 11.86
N ALA A 217 2.11 0.19 11.37
CA ALA A 217 0.95 -0.39 10.70
C ALA A 217 0.39 0.55 9.64
N TYR A 218 -0.39 0.02 8.69
CA TYR A 218 -1.13 0.84 7.75
C TYR A 218 -2.40 1.39 8.41
N ASN A 219 -2.65 2.69 8.25
CA ASN A 219 -3.75 3.41 8.90
C ASN A 219 -5.12 2.76 8.69
N GLY A 220 -5.44 2.36 7.47
CA GLY A 220 -6.73 1.73 7.15
C GLY A 220 -6.94 0.40 7.88
N ARG A 221 -5.88 -0.41 8.05
CA ARG A 221 -5.97 -1.68 8.80
C ARG A 221 -6.18 -1.47 10.30
N VAL A 222 -5.55 -0.44 10.86
CA VAL A 222 -5.82 -0.03 12.26
C VAL A 222 -7.25 0.46 12.41
N ALA A 223 -7.73 1.26 11.44
CA ALA A 223 -9.10 1.75 11.44
C ALA A 223 -10.13 0.61 11.30
N ALA A 224 -9.86 -0.41 10.46
CA ALA A 224 -10.71 -1.58 10.35
C ALA A 224 -10.80 -2.34 11.68
N ALA A 225 -9.69 -2.58 12.34
CA ALA A 225 -9.68 -3.22 13.65
C ALA A 225 -10.43 -2.42 14.73
N LYS A 226 -10.35 -1.08 14.69
CA LYS A 226 -11.16 -0.21 15.57
C LYS A 226 -12.65 -0.38 15.30
N LYS A 227 -13.06 -0.48 14.05
CA LYS A 227 -14.46 -0.74 13.66
C LYS A 227 -14.92 -2.10 14.18
N ASP A 228 -14.03 -3.09 14.25
CA ASP A 228 -14.28 -4.42 14.81
C ASP A 228 -14.18 -4.46 16.36
N GLY A 229 -14.19 -3.29 17.01
CA GLY A 229 -14.24 -3.16 18.47
C GLY A 229 -12.89 -3.18 19.20
N ARG A 230 -11.76 -3.12 18.48
CA ARG A 230 -10.44 -3.01 19.10
C ARG A 230 -10.17 -1.57 19.56
N ALA A 231 -9.67 -1.41 20.81
CA ALA A 231 -9.35 -0.10 21.39
C ALA A 231 -8.00 0.48 20.90
N PHE A 232 -7.59 0.19 19.67
CA PHE A 232 -6.30 0.65 19.15
C PHE A 232 -6.32 2.14 18.85
N THR A 233 -5.16 2.75 19.05
CA THR A 233 -4.86 4.13 18.66
C THR A 233 -3.75 4.14 17.63
N MET A 234 -3.73 5.14 16.76
CA MET A 234 -2.64 5.41 15.84
C MET A 234 -2.26 6.88 15.94
N LEU A 235 -0.96 7.16 15.80
CA LEU A 235 -0.44 8.52 15.76
C LEU A 235 -0.26 8.96 14.31
N TRP A 236 -0.80 10.15 14.00
CA TRP A 236 -0.57 10.81 12.72
C TRP A 236 0.72 11.61 12.68
N THR A 237 1.22 12.02 13.86
CA THR A 237 2.50 12.73 13.98
C THR A 237 3.63 11.92 13.35
N GLN A 238 4.33 12.51 12.39
CA GLN A 238 5.40 11.85 11.63
C GLN A 238 4.94 10.56 10.91
N GLN A 239 3.70 10.53 10.44
CA GLN A 239 3.25 9.47 9.55
C GLN A 239 4.10 9.46 8.28
N LEU A 240 4.37 8.26 7.75
CA LEU A 240 4.98 8.09 6.43
C LEU A 240 3.87 7.78 5.44
N TYR A 241 3.77 8.51 4.34
CA TYR A 241 2.69 8.29 3.37
C TYR A 241 3.20 8.19 1.94
N SER A 242 2.45 7.47 1.12
CA SER A 242 2.60 7.35 -0.32
C SER A 242 1.26 6.93 -0.94
N ALA A 243 1.23 6.69 -2.24
CA ALA A 243 0.07 6.17 -2.94
C ALA A 243 0.32 4.75 -3.44
N ASP A 244 -0.76 3.97 -3.53
CA ASP A 244 -0.79 2.79 -4.36
C ASP A 244 -1.40 3.14 -5.71
N TYR A 245 -1.10 2.31 -6.71
CA TYR A 245 -1.52 2.50 -8.08
C TYR A 245 -2.26 1.29 -8.62
N TRP A 246 -3.27 1.53 -9.42
CA TRP A 246 -3.84 0.54 -10.32
C TRP A 246 -3.02 0.50 -11.58
N THR A 247 -2.52 -0.68 -11.90
CA THR A 247 -1.68 -0.97 -13.07
C THR A 247 -2.27 -2.13 -13.86
N ILE A 248 -1.85 -2.27 -15.10
CA ILE A 248 -2.27 -3.37 -15.98
C ILE A 248 -1.00 -4.09 -16.45
N PRO A 249 -0.82 -5.37 -16.12
CA PRO A 249 0.30 -6.16 -16.61
C PRO A 249 0.33 -6.22 -18.14
N LYS A 250 1.51 -6.01 -18.73
CA LYS A 250 1.69 -6.03 -20.18
C LYS A 250 1.40 -7.40 -20.77
N GLY A 251 0.64 -7.39 -21.86
CA GLY A 251 0.29 -8.63 -22.59
C GLY A 251 -0.91 -9.37 -22.04
N THR A 252 -1.71 -8.78 -21.15
CA THR A 252 -3.01 -9.35 -20.77
C THR A 252 -3.94 -9.47 -21.98
N ASP A 253 -4.63 -10.60 -22.11
CA ASP A 253 -5.69 -10.82 -23.10
C ASP A 253 -7.02 -10.13 -22.75
N LYS A 254 -7.08 -9.47 -21.56
CA LYS A 254 -8.25 -8.78 -21.00
C LYS A 254 -8.12 -7.25 -20.96
N LEU A 255 -7.25 -6.65 -21.76
CA LEU A 255 -6.90 -5.24 -21.68
C LEU A 255 -8.12 -4.30 -21.64
N ALA A 256 -9.15 -4.55 -22.47
CA ALA A 256 -10.34 -3.69 -22.49
C ALA A 256 -11.13 -3.77 -21.18
N ALA A 257 -11.36 -4.97 -20.65
CA ALA A 257 -12.06 -5.17 -19.38
C ALA A 257 -11.26 -4.67 -18.20
N ALA A 258 -9.92 -4.82 -18.22
CA ALA A 258 -9.02 -4.26 -17.22
C ALA A 258 -9.11 -2.74 -17.17
N ARG A 259 -9.10 -2.06 -18.32
CA ARG A 259 -9.28 -0.59 -18.41
C ARG A 259 -10.64 -0.15 -17.88
N GLU A 260 -11.71 -0.90 -18.18
CA GLU A 260 -13.04 -0.61 -17.67
C GLU A 260 -13.12 -0.74 -16.13
N LEU A 261 -12.51 -1.79 -15.57
CA LEU A 261 -12.41 -1.96 -14.12
C LEU A 261 -11.62 -0.79 -13.47
N VAL A 262 -10.47 -0.42 -14.02
CA VAL A 262 -9.67 0.71 -13.52
C VAL A 262 -10.46 2.03 -13.60
N ALA A 263 -11.18 2.27 -14.71
CA ALA A 263 -12.03 3.45 -14.85
C ALA A 263 -13.16 3.48 -13.79
N HIS A 264 -13.75 2.31 -13.49
CA HIS A 264 -14.73 2.21 -12.41
C HIS A 264 -14.13 2.53 -11.04
N MET A 265 -13.00 1.90 -10.69
CA MET A 265 -12.36 2.06 -9.38
C MET A 265 -11.84 3.48 -9.12
N THR A 266 -11.52 4.22 -10.18
CA THR A 266 -11.05 5.63 -10.10
C THR A 266 -12.18 6.65 -10.20
N SER A 267 -13.44 6.24 -10.34
CA SER A 267 -14.58 7.16 -10.33
C SER A 267 -14.82 7.76 -8.95
N ALA A 268 -15.37 8.97 -8.91
CA ALA A 268 -15.62 9.68 -7.67
C ALA A 268 -16.52 8.89 -6.69
N ASP A 269 -17.59 8.29 -7.20
CA ASP A 269 -18.51 7.52 -6.36
C ASP A 269 -17.89 6.22 -5.82
N ALA A 270 -17.04 5.55 -6.61
CA ALA A 270 -16.37 4.35 -6.16
C ALA A 270 -15.31 4.68 -5.09
N GLN A 271 -14.51 5.72 -5.29
CA GLN A 271 -13.52 6.15 -4.30
C GLN A 271 -14.16 6.70 -3.02
N LYS A 272 -15.30 7.40 -3.13
CA LYS A 272 -16.10 7.77 -1.96
C LYS A 272 -16.48 6.53 -1.14
N ARG A 273 -17.10 5.52 -1.78
CA ARG A 273 -17.47 4.28 -1.07
C ARG A 273 -16.27 3.60 -0.43
N PHE A 274 -15.12 3.57 -1.12
CA PHE A 274 -13.91 2.99 -0.58
C PHE A 274 -13.43 3.71 0.68
N ALA A 275 -13.30 5.03 0.64
CA ALA A 275 -12.86 5.82 1.79
C ALA A 275 -13.81 5.72 2.99
N GLU A 276 -15.13 5.55 2.75
CA GLU A 276 -16.15 5.36 3.78
C GLU A 276 -16.16 3.91 4.33
N THR A 277 -15.67 2.95 3.56
CA THR A 277 -15.51 1.55 4.01
C THR A 277 -14.23 1.38 4.82
N ILE A 278 -13.12 1.93 4.34
CA ILE A 278 -11.81 1.93 4.99
C ILE A 278 -11.13 3.28 4.73
N PRO A 279 -10.73 4.05 5.77
CA PRO A 279 -10.32 5.44 5.63
C PRO A 279 -8.90 5.60 5.09
N TYR A 280 -8.72 5.31 3.80
CA TYR A 280 -7.56 5.71 3.01
C TYR A 280 -7.86 7.02 2.26
N GLY A 281 -6.82 7.76 1.90
CA GLY A 281 -6.96 8.99 1.12
C GLY A 281 -7.38 8.69 -0.31
N VAL A 282 -8.27 9.51 -0.87
CA VAL A 282 -8.73 9.38 -2.25
C VAL A 282 -7.80 10.08 -3.23
N THR A 283 -7.76 9.59 -4.46
CA THR A 283 -6.96 10.15 -5.57
C THR A 283 -7.80 10.88 -6.61
N ASN A 284 -9.12 10.72 -6.55
CA ASN A 284 -10.07 11.50 -7.33
C ASN A 284 -10.48 12.74 -6.51
N GLY A 285 -10.14 13.93 -7.00
CA GLY A 285 -10.40 15.20 -6.30
C GLY A 285 -11.89 15.46 -6.05
N ARG A 286 -12.76 15.00 -6.96
CA ARG A 286 -14.22 15.12 -6.77
C ARG A 286 -14.72 14.19 -5.65
N ALA A 287 -14.15 13.00 -5.53
CA ALA A 287 -14.51 12.07 -4.46
C ALA A 287 -14.31 12.70 -3.07
N SER A 288 -13.23 13.46 -2.89
CA SER A 288 -12.92 14.14 -1.61
C SER A 288 -14.06 15.00 -1.10
N ALA A 289 -14.76 15.71 -1.99
CA ALA A 289 -15.90 16.55 -1.63
C ALA A 289 -17.19 15.76 -1.33
N LEU A 290 -17.25 14.49 -1.71
CA LEU A 290 -18.42 13.62 -1.53
C LEU A 290 -18.36 12.76 -0.26
N ILE A 291 -17.18 12.63 0.36
CA ILE A 291 -16.96 11.80 1.57
C ILE A 291 -17.70 12.42 2.75
N ASP A 292 -18.35 11.57 3.56
CA ASP A 292 -19.02 11.98 4.79
C ASP A 292 -18.05 12.82 5.66
N PRO A 293 -18.44 14.04 6.10
CA PRO A 293 -17.62 14.88 6.97
C PRO A 293 -17.13 14.20 8.25
N LYS A 294 -17.82 13.15 8.72
CA LYS A 294 -17.39 12.35 9.87
C LYS A 294 -16.18 11.45 9.56
N ILE A 295 -15.99 11.07 8.30
CA ILE A 295 -14.88 10.21 7.87
C ILE A 295 -13.66 11.05 7.52
N GLN A 296 -13.85 12.24 6.94
CA GLN A 296 -12.75 13.10 6.48
C GLN A 296 -11.62 13.28 7.52
N PRO A 297 -11.87 13.51 8.83
CA PRO A 297 -10.81 13.67 9.84
C PRO A 297 -9.96 12.42 10.06
N HIS A 298 -10.43 11.24 9.61
CA HIS A 298 -9.74 9.96 9.75
C HIS A 298 -8.92 9.57 8.53
N LEU A 299 -8.91 10.40 7.48
CA LEU A 299 -8.09 10.16 6.29
C LEU A 299 -6.64 10.58 6.54
N PRO A 300 -5.65 9.85 5.99
CA PRO A 300 -4.25 10.24 6.08
C PRO A 300 -3.98 11.62 5.48
N THR A 301 -4.78 12.01 4.48
CA THR A 301 -4.68 13.28 3.75
C THR A 301 -5.46 14.43 4.40
N ALA A 302 -6.09 14.22 5.54
CA ALA A 302 -6.76 15.29 6.26
C ALA A 302 -5.74 16.35 6.74
N PRO A 303 -6.01 17.67 6.61
CA PRO A 303 -5.03 18.71 6.90
C PRO A 303 -4.38 18.59 8.29
N GLN A 304 -5.16 18.25 9.33
CA GLN A 304 -4.65 18.06 10.69
C GLN A 304 -3.73 16.85 10.83
N ASN A 305 -3.86 15.83 9.97
CA ASN A 305 -3.06 14.61 9.99
C ASN A 305 -1.74 14.77 9.18
N MET A 306 -1.69 15.78 8.30
CA MET A 306 -0.50 16.05 7.47
C MET A 306 0.59 16.84 8.20
N ALA A 307 0.33 17.34 9.42
CA ALA A 307 1.33 18.08 10.18
C ALA A 307 2.52 17.18 10.56
N GLY A 308 3.71 17.48 10.02
CA GLY A 308 4.93 16.69 10.21
C GLY A 308 4.93 15.34 9.48
N ALA A 309 4.00 15.11 8.55
CA ALA A 309 3.99 13.92 7.71
C ALA A 309 5.21 13.86 6.79
N LEU A 310 5.73 12.66 6.56
CA LEU A 310 6.83 12.40 5.64
C LEU A 310 6.29 11.70 4.39
N MET A 311 6.40 12.34 3.24
CA MET A 311 6.19 11.68 1.96
C MET A 311 7.38 10.74 1.68
N ILE A 312 7.08 9.51 1.28
CA ILE A 312 8.13 8.59 0.82
C ILE A 312 8.73 9.12 -0.47
N ASP A 313 10.05 9.25 -0.50
CA ASP A 313 10.79 9.71 -1.69
C ASP A 313 10.99 8.53 -2.64
N THR A 314 10.08 8.37 -3.60
CA THR A 314 10.13 7.29 -4.59
C THR A 314 11.40 7.34 -5.44
N PRO A 315 11.85 8.49 -5.98
CA PRO A 315 13.14 8.58 -6.66
C PRO A 315 14.34 8.09 -5.83
N PHE A 316 14.38 8.45 -4.54
CA PHE A 316 15.42 7.94 -3.64
C PHE A 316 15.39 6.41 -3.56
N TRP A 317 14.23 5.81 -3.33
CA TRP A 317 14.12 4.37 -3.17
C TRP A 317 14.34 3.60 -4.46
N VAL A 318 13.88 4.07 -5.60
CA VAL A 318 14.17 3.47 -6.92
C VAL A 318 15.68 3.34 -7.15
N ASN A 319 16.46 4.33 -6.72
CA ASN A 319 17.92 4.35 -6.92
C ASN A 319 18.72 3.59 -5.84
N ASN A 320 18.16 3.36 -4.65
CA ASN A 320 18.92 2.85 -3.49
C ASN A 320 18.33 1.57 -2.87
N GLU A 321 17.18 1.08 -3.35
CA GLU A 321 16.47 -0.03 -2.70
C GLU A 321 17.30 -1.30 -2.64
N ASP A 322 17.93 -1.69 -3.75
CA ASP A 322 18.70 -2.94 -3.83
C ASP A 322 19.85 -2.95 -2.82
N GLU A 323 20.63 -1.86 -2.75
CA GLU A 323 21.76 -1.75 -1.82
C GLU A 323 21.30 -1.74 -0.37
N LEU A 324 20.31 -0.90 -0.05
CA LEU A 324 19.83 -0.73 1.31
C LEU A 324 19.07 -1.97 1.79
N GLN A 325 18.29 -2.62 0.94
CA GLN A 325 17.60 -3.85 1.26
C GLN A 325 18.57 -5.00 1.52
N GLN A 326 19.59 -5.19 0.68
CA GLN A 326 20.63 -6.20 0.90
C GLN A 326 21.41 -5.94 2.21
N ARG A 327 21.72 -4.67 2.51
CA ARG A 327 22.34 -4.30 3.78
C ARG A 327 21.42 -4.62 4.96
N PHE A 328 20.14 -4.31 4.85
CA PHE A 328 19.13 -4.58 5.85
C PHE A 328 18.98 -6.09 6.12
N GLU A 329 18.92 -6.91 5.08
CA GLU A 329 18.81 -8.37 5.21
C GLU A 329 20.02 -8.97 5.92
N ARG A 330 21.25 -8.54 5.55
CA ARG A 330 22.46 -8.95 6.26
C ARG A 330 22.43 -8.54 7.73
N TRP A 331 21.97 -7.32 8.01
CA TRP A 331 21.85 -6.79 9.38
C TRP A 331 20.79 -7.57 10.19
N VAL A 332 19.63 -7.90 9.61
CA VAL A 332 18.59 -8.69 10.31
C VAL A 332 19.09 -10.10 10.63
N ALA A 333 19.93 -10.69 9.78
CA ALA A 333 20.43 -12.05 9.94
C ALA A 333 21.51 -12.20 11.03
N GLN A 334 22.16 -11.13 11.46
CA GLN A 334 23.13 -11.10 12.57
C GLN A 334 22.42 -11.14 13.92
#